data_8f98cba8ec36f33df8ffb4341c75897e
#
_entry.id   8f98cba8ec36f33df8ffb4341c75897e
#
_cell.length_a   1.000
_cell.length_b   1.000
_cell.length_c   1.000
_cell.angle_alpha   90.00
_cell.angle_beta   90.00
_cell.angle_gamma   90.00
#
_symmetry.space_group_name_H-M   'P 1'
#
loop_
_entity.id
_entity.type
_entity.pdbx_description
1 polymer ?
#
loop_
_entity_poly.entity_id
_entity_poly.type
_entity_poly.pdbx_seq_one_letter_code
_entity_poly.pdbx_strand_id
1 'polypeptide(L)'
;MTTPAPGSTAVLLIHGLGGTSYDLGVLQKALRNAGAVALAPTLPGHGTRPEDLLTTHAEAWLDALTQTYNQLLTEHETVHIAGMCMGSLLALVLAHRVRHGVDRPQDRLALLATPIHIDGWSTPWYRELRHAVYRIPGMAARM
;
A
#
# COMPACT_ATOMS: atom_id res chain seq x y z
N MET A 1 -26.56 -12.65 3.95
CA MET A 1 -25.76 -11.39 3.93
C MET A 1 -25.93 -10.78 5.31
N THR A 2 -24.87 -10.73 6.10
CA THR A 2 -24.86 -10.04 7.40
C THR A 2 -24.86 -8.54 7.16
N THR A 3 -25.80 -7.82 7.77
CA THR A 3 -25.79 -6.36 7.74
C THR A 3 -24.59 -5.86 8.54
N PRO A 4 -23.79 -4.90 8.02
CA PRO A 4 -22.68 -4.32 8.76
C PRO A 4 -23.12 -3.77 10.11
N ALA A 5 -22.28 -3.90 11.14
CA ALA A 5 -22.56 -3.32 12.45
C ALA A 5 -22.65 -1.78 12.32
N PRO A 6 -23.75 -1.15 12.77
CA PRO A 6 -23.92 0.30 12.67
C PRO A 6 -22.76 1.06 13.31
N GLY A 7 -22.21 2.06 12.62
CA GLY A 7 -21.09 2.89 13.07
C GLY A 7 -19.73 2.18 13.05
N SER A 8 -19.64 0.94 12.59
CA SER A 8 -18.36 0.22 12.53
C SER A 8 -17.47 0.77 11.42
N THR A 9 -16.20 1.05 11.76
CA THR A 9 -15.21 1.60 10.85
C THR A 9 -14.05 0.64 10.67
N ALA A 10 -13.69 0.37 9.42
CA ALA A 10 -12.48 -0.34 9.05
C ALA A 10 -11.52 0.56 8.26
N VAL A 11 -10.24 0.24 8.32
CA VAL A 11 -9.18 0.88 7.53
C VAL A 11 -8.37 -0.19 6.83
N LEU A 12 -8.37 -0.17 5.51
CA LEU A 12 -7.49 -0.99 4.68
C LEU A 12 -6.15 -0.25 4.52
N LEU A 13 -5.09 -0.86 5.01
CA LEU A 13 -3.73 -0.34 4.99
C LEU A 13 -2.90 -1.03 3.91
N ILE A 14 -2.23 -0.27 3.04
CA ILE A 14 -1.48 -0.78 1.89
C ILE A 14 -0.01 -0.39 2.04
N HIS A 15 0.89 -1.37 2.17
CA HIS A 15 2.33 -1.18 2.33
C HIS A 15 3.02 -0.80 1.01
N GLY A 16 4.28 -0.37 1.10
CA GLY A 16 5.12 0.00 -0.04
C GLY A 16 5.78 -1.18 -0.75
N LEU A 17 6.53 -0.88 -1.81
CA LEU A 17 7.27 -1.88 -2.58
C LEU A 17 8.32 -2.58 -1.70
N GLY A 18 8.39 -3.90 -1.78
CA GLY A 18 9.28 -4.73 -0.97
C GLY A 18 8.90 -4.81 0.51
N GLY A 19 7.83 -4.12 0.91
CA GLY A 19 7.33 -4.12 2.28
C GLY A 19 6.39 -5.28 2.60
N THR A 20 5.89 -5.26 3.83
CA THR A 20 4.91 -6.22 4.33
C THR A 20 3.93 -5.51 5.28
N SER A 21 2.98 -6.26 5.83
CA SER A 21 2.07 -5.76 6.88
C SER A 21 2.80 -5.18 8.09
N TYR A 22 4.03 -5.61 8.38
CA TYR A 22 4.82 -5.13 9.53
C TYR A 22 5.20 -3.66 9.43
N ASP A 23 5.43 -3.14 8.23
CA ASP A 23 5.82 -1.73 8.03
C ASP A 23 4.75 -0.75 8.48
N LEU A 24 3.51 -1.19 8.51
CA LEU A 24 2.35 -0.41 8.94
C LEU A 24 1.89 -0.76 10.37
N GLY A 25 2.64 -1.59 11.08
CA GLY A 25 2.26 -2.12 12.40
C GLY A 25 1.99 -1.04 13.45
N VAL A 26 2.78 0.04 13.45
CA VAL A 26 2.57 1.17 14.38
C VAL A 26 1.25 1.89 14.07
N LEU A 27 0.97 2.17 12.80
CA LEU A 27 -0.27 2.80 12.36
C LEU A 27 -1.47 1.87 12.61
N GLN A 28 -1.32 0.58 12.31
CA GLN A 28 -2.34 -0.42 12.57
C GLN A 28 -2.72 -0.48 14.05
N LYS A 29 -1.72 -0.47 14.95
CA LYS A 29 -1.94 -0.44 16.40
C LYS A 29 -2.65 0.85 16.85
N ALA A 30 -2.23 1.99 16.33
CA ALA A 30 -2.85 3.28 16.67
C ALA A 30 -4.33 3.32 16.27
N LEU A 31 -4.65 2.84 15.05
CA LEU A 31 -6.03 2.78 14.57
C LEU A 31 -6.90 1.83 15.40
N ARG A 32 -6.37 0.67 15.78
CA ARG A 32 -7.08 -0.27 16.67
C ARG A 32 -7.34 0.33 18.05
N ASN A 33 -6.37 1.05 18.60
CA ASN A 33 -6.54 1.76 19.87
C ASN A 33 -7.60 2.88 19.78
N ALA A 34 -7.80 3.44 18.60
CA ALA A 34 -8.86 4.42 18.31
C ALA A 34 -10.23 3.78 18.01
N GLY A 35 -10.35 2.45 18.12
CA GLY A 35 -11.61 1.73 17.93
C GLY A 35 -11.93 1.32 16.49
N ALA A 36 -11.01 1.51 15.54
CA ALA A 36 -11.19 1.05 14.17
C ALA A 36 -10.63 -0.36 13.95
N VAL A 37 -11.26 -1.13 13.08
CA VAL A 37 -10.65 -2.35 12.55
C VAL A 37 -9.59 -1.96 11.52
N ALA A 38 -8.33 -2.31 11.75
CA ALA A 38 -7.23 -2.01 10.84
C ALA A 38 -6.69 -3.31 10.24
N LEU A 39 -6.78 -3.45 8.91
CA LEU A 39 -6.32 -4.61 8.16
C LEU A 39 -5.20 -4.18 7.21
N ALA A 40 -4.05 -4.82 7.33
CA ALA A 40 -2.88 -4.60 6.46
C ALA A 40 -2.50 -5.93 5.79
N PRO A 41 -3.06 -6.26 4.62
CA PRO A 41 -2.68 -7.48 3.91
C PRO A 41 -1.27 -7.35 3.37
N THR A 42 -0.52 -8.46 3.35
CA THR A 42 0.71 -8.54 2.56
C THR A 42 0.34 -8.80 1.10
N LEU A 43 0.81 -7.94 0.19
CA LEU A 43 0.50 -8.03 -1.23
C LEU A 43 1.13 -9.28 -1.87
N PRO A 44 0.52 -9.86 -2.91
CA PRO A 44 1.10 -10.98 -3.64
C PRO A 44 2.56 -10.71 -4.06
N GLY A 45 3.43 -11.71 -3.93
CA GLY A 45 4.85 -11.62 -4.23
C GLY A 45 5.69 -10.85 -3.21
N HIS A 46 5.07 -10.25 -2.16
CA HIS A 46 5.77 -9.58 -1.07
C HIS A 46 5.93 -10.51 0.14
N GLY A 47 6.98 -10.28 0.92
CA GLY A 47 7.26 -11.09 2.12
C GLY A 47 7.73 -12.52 1.81
N THR A 48 8.05 -12.82 0.56
CA THR A 48 8.56 -14.08 0.03
C THR A 48 9.93 -13.87 -0.62
N ARG A 49 10.25 -14.57 -1.67
CA ARG A 49 11.52 -14.41 -2.40
C ARG A 49 11.47 -13.20 -3.33
N PRO A 50 12.59 -12.49 -3.56
CA PRO A 50 12.63 -11.36 -4.50
C PRO A 50 12.15 -11.72 -5.92
N GLU A 51 12.36 -12.97 -6.35
CA GLU A 51 11.95 -13.48 -7.67
C GLU A 51 10.42 -13.49 -7.82
N ASP A 52 9.70 -13.75 -6.73
CA ASP A 52 8.23 -13.78 -6.73
C ASP A 52 7.67 -12.38 -7.01
N LEU A 53 8.38 -11.34 -6.53
CA LEU A 53 8.00 -9.95 -6.79
C LEU A 53 8.20 -9.58 -8.27
N LEU A 54 9.26 -10.10 -8.91
CA LEU A 54 9.56 -9.84 -10.32
C LEU A 54 8.51 -10.43 -11.27
N THR A 55 7.83 -11.49 -10.84
CA THR A 55 6.81 -12.19 -11.63
C THR A 55 5.39 -11.75 -11.31
N THR A 56 5.22 -10.91 -10.28
CA THR A 56 3.90 -10.43 -9.85
C THR A 56 3.57 -9.10 -10.51
N HIS A 57 2.45 -9.03 -11.21
CA HIS A 57 1.97 -7.82 -11.87
C HIS A 57 1.11 -6.96 -10.93
N ALA A 58 1.12 -5.65 -11.15
CA ALA A 58 0.34 -4.68 -10.37
C ALA A 58 -1.16 -5.00 -10.33
N GLU A 59 -1.69 -5.62 -11.37
CA GLU A 59 -3.09 -6.04 -11.44
C GLU A 59 -3.42 -7.08 -10.36
N ALA A 60 -2.53 -8.03 -10.10
CA ALA A 60 -2.71 -9.01 -9.03
C ALA A 60 -2.78 -8.35 -7.64
N TRP A 61 -2.01 -7.27 -7.42
CA TRP A 61 -2.10 -6.48 -6.19
C TRP A 61 -3.45 -5.78 -6.07
N LEU A 62 -3.90 -5.15 -7.16
CA LEU A 62 -5.19 -4.45 -7.19
C LEU A 62 -6.38 -5.40 -7.02
N ASP A 63 -6.31 -6.59 -7.58
CA ASP A 63 -7.36 -7.60 -7.43
C ASP A 63 -7.44 -8.11 -5.99
N ALA A 64 -6.29 -8.42 -5.37
CA ALA A 64 -6.23 -8.82 -3.96
C ALA A 64 -6.76 -7.72 -3.04
N LEU A 65 -6.40 -6.45 -3.30
CA LEU A 65 -6.89 -5.31 -2.54
C LEU A 65 -8.38 -5.07 -2.73
N THR A 66 -8.89 -5.23 -3.97
CA THR A 66 -10.31 -5.09 -4.28
C THR A 66 -11.14 -6.16 -3.55
N GLN A 67 -10.65 -7.40 -3.54
CA GLN A 67 -11.29 -8.49 -2.79
C GLN A 67 -11.33 -8.19 -1.30
N THR A 68 -10.19 -7.75 -0.73
CA THR A 68 -10.11 -7.39 0.70
C THR A 68 -11.02 -6.22 1.05
N TYR A 69 -11.05 -5.18 0.21
CA TYR A 69 -11.94 -4.02 0.39
C TYR A 69 -13.42 -4.44 0.38
N ASN A 70 -13.82 -5.25 -0.60
CA ASN A 70 -15.18 -5.74 -0.70
C ASN A 70 -15.58 -6.61 0.50
N GLN A 71 -14.67 -7.43 1.02
CA GLN A 71 -14.91 -8.19 2.24
C GLN A 71 -15.15 -7.25 3.43
N LEU A 72 -14.32 -6.23 3.63
CA LEU A 72 -14.51 -5.25 4.70
C LEU A 72 -15.86 -4.54 4.60
N LEU A 73 -16.34 -4.26 3.38
CA LEU A 73 -17.65 -3.66 3.15
C LEU A 73 -18.84 -4.54 3.57
N THR A 74 -18.66 -5.85 3.67
CA THR A 74 -19.71 -6.75 4.16
C THR A 74 -19.84 -6.72 5.69
N GLU A 75 -18.78 -6.27 6.37
CA GLU A 75 -18.67 -6.32 7.84
C GLU A 75 -18.73 -4.93 8.49
N HIS A 76 -18.39 -3.87 7.72
CA HIS A 76 -18.25 -2.51 8.23
C HIS A 76 -19.05 -1.49 7.42
N GLU A 77 -19.62 -0.53 8.13
CA GLU A 77 -20.39 0.56 7.51
C GLU A 77 -19.47 1.54 6.75
N THR A 78 -18.31 1.84 7.31
CA THR A 78 -17.32 2.74 6.73
C THR A 78 -16.00 2.03 6.51
N VAL A 79 -15.43 2.13 5.30
CA VAL A 79 -14.13 1.53 4.97
C VAL A 79 -13.20 2.61 4.41
N HIS A 80 -12.24 3.04 5.21
CA HIS A 80 -11.19 3.94 4.77
C HIS A 80 -10.05 3.17 4.09
N ILE A 81 -9.33 3.85 3.20
CA ILE A 81 -8.15 3.29 2.53
C ILE A 81 -6.95 4.18 2.89
N ALA A 82 -5.85 3.58 3.31
CA ALA A 82 -4.59 4.29 3.53
C ALA A 82 -3.44 3.52 2.90
N GLY A 83 -2.58 4.22 2.17
CA GLY A 83 -1.42 3.62 1.52
C GLY A 83 -0.13 4.39 1.79
N MET A 84 0.99 3.67 1.86
CA MET A 84 2.32 4.22 2.06
C MET A 84 3.21 3.94 0.85
N CYS A 85 3.94 4.96 0.36
CA CYS A 85 4.86 4.86 -0.79
C CYS A 85 4.13 4.30 -2.03
N MET A 86 4.60 3.21 -2.64
CA MET A 86 3.88 2.52 -3.72
C MET A 86 2.43 2.18 -3.33
N GLY A 87 2.21 1.80 -2.06
CA GLY A 87 0.87 1.53 -1.55
C GLY A 87 -0.08 2.72 -1.63
N SER A 88 0.43 3.95 -1.62
CA SER A 88 -0.41 5.15 -1.82
C SER A 88 -0.90 5.28 -3.27
N LEU A 89 -0.10 4.88 -4.25
CA LEU A 89 -0.53 4.82 -5.66
C LEU A 89 -1.58 3.74 -5.86
N LEU A 90 -1.37 2.55 -5.27
CA LEU A 90 -2.35 1.47 -5.29
C LEU A 90 -3.67 1.88 -4.59
N ALA A 91 -3.58 2.60 -3.46
CA ALA A 91 -4.73 3.14 -2.75
C ALA A 91 -5.56 4.10 -3.62
N LEU A 92 -4.89 4.96 -4.39
CA LEU A 92 -5.54 5.89 -5.31
C LEU A 92 -6.26 5.15 -6.44
N VAL A 93 -5.59 4.16 -7.07
CA VAL A 93 -6.18 3.36 -8.15
C VAL A 93 -7.33 2.50 -7.62
N LEU A 94 -7.16 1.88 -6.45
CA LEU A 94 -8.23 1.12 -5.79
C LEU A 94 -9.45 2.00 -5.51
N ALA A 95 -9.25 3.17 -4.91
CA ALA A 95 -10.33 4.12 -4.62
C ALA A 95 -11.08 4.54 -5.89
N HIS A 96 -10.37 4.73 -7.01
CA HIS A 96 -10.99 4.99 -8.30
C HIS A 96 -11.79 3.78 -8.79
N ARG A 97 -11.22 2.58 -8.72
CA ARG A 97 -11.86 1.32 -9.16
C ARG A 97 -13.15 1.03 -8.40
N VAL A 98 -13.14 1.20 -7.07
CA VAL A 98 -14.30 0.84 -6.21
C VAL A 98 -15.38 1.93 -6.18
N ARG A 99 -15.06 3.18 -6.57
CA ARG A 99 -16.04 4.27 -6.67
C ARG A 99 -17.00 4.16 -7.85
N HIS A 100 -16.67 3.36 -8.87
CA HIS A 100 -17.56 3.14 -10.00
C HIS A 100 -18.77 2.30 -9.57
N GLY A 101 -19.78 2.96 -8.96
CA GLY A 101 -21.09 2.36 -8.68
C GLY A 101 -21.69 2.63 -7.30
N VAL A 102 -20.89 3.10 -6.32
CA VAL A 102 -21.41 3.37 -4.98
C VAL A 102 -20.85 4.71 -4.48
N ASP A 103 -21.74 5.69 -4.27
CA ASP A 103 -21.38 6.94 -3.60
C ASP A 103 -21.28 6.66 -2.09
N ARG A 104 -20.06 6.70 -1.56
CA ARG A 104 -19.74 6.53 -0.13
C ARG A 104 -18.97 7.74 0.36
N PRO A 105 -19.64 8.86 0.59
CA PRO A 105 -19.00 10.14 0.93
C PRO A 105 -18.29 10.11 2.30
N GLN A 106 -18.65 9.18 3.18
CA GLN A 106 -18.02 8.97 4.48
C GLN A 106 -16.64 8.29 4.40
N ASP A 107 -16.35 7.54 3.32
CA ASP A 107 -15.07 6.87 3.16
C ASP A 107 -13.96 7.90 2.92
N ARG A 108 -12.77 7.65 3.47
CA ARG A 108 -11.60 8.53 3.38
C ARG A 108 -10.44 7.80 2.73
N LEU A 109 -9.61 8.58 2.03
CA LEU A 109 -8.37 8.12 1.43
C LEU A 109 -7.20 8.88 2.05
N ALA A 110 -6.23 8.16 2.62
CA ALA A 110 -5.00 8.71 3.17
C ALA A 110 -3.79 8.24 2.34
N LEU A 111 -3.02 9.19 1.85
CA LEU A 111 -1.84 8.95 1.02
C LEU A 111 -0.59 9.39 1.79
N LEU A 112 0.26 8.43 2.16
CA LEU A 112 1.44 8.64 2.98
C LEU A 112 2.71 8.49 2.11
N ALA A 113 3.58 9.50 2.11
CA ALA A 113 4.83 9.50 1.35
C ALA A 113 4.66 9.05 -0.10
N THR A 114 3.68 9.61 -0.81
CA THR A 114 3.34 9.26 -2.19
C THR A 114 4.49 9.60 -3.14
N PRO A 115 5.04 8.66 -3.90
CA PRO A 115 6.11 8.92 -4.86
C PRO A 115 5.52 9.56 -6.13
N ILE A 116 5.38 10.89 -6.12
CA ILE A 116 4.89 11.66 -7.28
C ILE A 116 5.97 11.72 -8.36
N HIS A 117 7.24 11.70 -7.94
CA HIS A 117 8.40 11.71 -8.82
C HIS A 117 9.40 10.66 -8.35
N ILE A 118 9.83 9.80 -9.25
CA ILE A 118 10.89 8.82 -8.96
C ILE A 118 12.13 9.28 -9.71
N ASP A 119 12.99 10.07 -9.03
CA ASP A 119 14.28 10.42 -9.56
C ASP A 119 15.14 9.20 -9.77
N GLY A 120 15.75 9.06 -10.93
CA GLY A 120 16.67 7.97 -11.24
C GLY A 120 16.21 7.02 -12.34
N TRP A 121 14.95 7.01 -12.73
CA TRP A 121 14.50 6.27 -13.93
C TRP A 121 14.70 7.06 -15.22
N SER A 122 14.83 8.38 -15.11
CA SER A 122 15.06 9.30 -16.22
C SER A 122 16.50 9.86 -16.30
N THR A 123 17.44 9.31 -15.54
CA THR A 123 18.83 9.80 -15.54
C THR A 123 19.70 8.96 -16.50
N PRO A 124 19.98 9.50 -17.72
CA PRO A 124 20.43 8.62 -18.79
C PRO A 124 21.88 8.20 -18.70
N TRP A 125 22.83 9.05 -18.29
CA TRP A 125 24.25 8.73 -18.49
C TRP A 125 25.09 8.53 -17.23
N TYR A 126 24.73 9.07 -16.09
CA TYR A 126 25.48 8.87 -14.84
C TYR A 126 24.96 7.69 -13.98
N ARG A 127 23.99 6.93 -14.49
CA ARG A 127 23.54 5.68 -13.87
C ARG A 127 24.71 4.70 -13.67
N GLU A 128 25.61 4.65 -14.63
CA GLU A 128 26.82 3.81 -14.55
C GLU A 128 27.83 4.33 -13.50
N LEU A 129 27.90 5.65 -13.28
CA LEU A 129 28.73 6.24 -12.25
C LEU A 129 28.30 5.85 -10.82
N ARG A 130 27.00 5.65 -10.57
CA ARG A 130 26.53 5.13 -9.28
C ARG A 130 27.14 3.77 -8.98
N HIS A 131 27.17 2.87 -9.93
CA HIS A 131 27.77 1.55 -9.74
C HIS A 131 29.29 1.62 -9.53
N ALA A 132 29.96 2.60 -10.12
CA ALA A 132 31.38 2.85 -9.89
C ALA A 132 31.64 3.40 -8.47
N VAL A 133 30.82 4.33 -7.99
CA VAL A 133 30.92 4.90 -6.63
C VAL A 133 30.67 3.86 -5.54
N TYR A 134 29.70 2.96 -5.71
CA TYR A 134 29.44 1.87 -4.76
C TYR A 134 30.54 0.79 -4.71
N ARG A 135 31.40 0.74 -5.72
CA ARG A 135 32.56 -0.17 -5.73
C ARG A 135 33.79 0.36 -5.01
N ILE A 136 33.78 1.62 -4.55
CA ILE A 136 34.90 2.21 -3.78
C ILE A 136 34.68 1.83 -2.31
N PRO A 137 35.58 0.99 -1.71
CA PRO A 137 35.47 0.62 -0.30
C PRO A 137 35.47 1.86 0.61
N GLY A 138 34.49 1.96 1.50
CA GLY A 138 34.37 3.05 2.47
C GLY A 138 33.48 4.23 2.08
N MET A 139 32.96 4.32 0.85
CA MET A 139 32.07 5.42 0.45
C MET A 139 30.60 5.12 0.72
N ALA A 140 30.21 3.86 0.72
CA ALA A 140 28.84 3.42 1.06
C ALA A 140 28.47 3.62 2.55
N ALA A 141 29.44 3.85 3.41
CA ALA A 141 29.22 4.05 4.86
C ALA A 141 29.01 5.52 5.27
N ARG A 142 28.98 6.46 4.32
CA ARG A 142 28.85 7.91 4.60
C ARG A 142 27.61 8.56 3.97
N MET A 143 26.70 7.77 3.40
CA MET A 143 25.37 8.16 2.97
C MET A 143 24.32 7.40 3.79
#